data_c58b21b6fc257316c1ea005b1a7bc324
#
_entry.id   c58b21b6fc257316c1ea005b1a7bc324
#
_cell.length_a   1.000
_cell.length_b   1.000
_cell.length_c   1.000
_cell.angle_alpha   90.00
_cell.angle_beta   90.00
_cell.angle_gamma   90.00
#
_symmetry.space_group_name_H-M   'P 1'
#
loop_
_entity.id
_entity.type
_entity.pdbx_description
1 polymer ?
#
loop_
_entity_poly.entity_id
_entity_poly.type
_entity_poly.pdbx_seq_one_letter_code
_entity_poly.pdbx_strand_id
1 'polypeptide(L)'
;SPSYKSRSVLSGLERVYELGLTDCAMYVFILLLGFYILMRTFRARPPVAVFGAVAWAFSSYFFIIIGAGHLWKVLTLAFIPPTIAGMVLCYRGKYLWGGVMTMFFIAWQILSNHLQMTYYFIFAMVLMSVGFLITAIREKQLVRFAKGVGIFVVASLIGVAVNSSNLYHTYQYSKQTMRGSSELATAGKHDQSAASGLSKEYITQWSYGVGETFSLLVPNVKGGASGAMTANEKAQADSHYAEYMQTLQQLYPQLGGSTPGLSQYWGEQPGTSGPVYVGAFVCMLFILSLFYSKGAVSRCLMLVMVLSMLLSWGHNFPAFTNWMIDNFPMYNKFRAVSSILVVAEFAIPLLAALTLSRMVSEPDLLRKKPIPLYISFGVTAGLCLLFAITPGTFFGDCLTGNEHKILNELRGILQPEMVNSFATD
;
A
#
# COMPACT_ATOMS: atom_id res chain seq x y z
N SER A 1 9.40 -19.04 -12.03
CA SER A 1 9.44 -18.32 -13.31
C SER A 1 10.87 -18.22 -13.78
N PRO A 2 11.14 -18.47 -15.07
CA PRO A 2 12.48 -18.32 -15.60
C PRO A 2 12.91 -16.86 -15.41
N SER A 3 14.10 -16.67 -14.87
CA SER A 3 14.73 -15.37 -14.72
C SER A 3 15.10 -14.81 -16.11
N TYR A 4 14.17 -14.13 -16.76
CA TYR A 4 14.44 -13.34 -17.96
C TYR A 4 15.19 -12.02 -17.63
N LYS A 5 16.13 -12.05 -16.72
CA LYS A 5 17.15 -10.99 -16.68
C LYS A 5 18.10 -11.23 -17.86
N SER A 6 17.70 -10.78 -19.05
CA SER A 6 18.63 -10.68 -20.15
C SER A 6 19.86 -9.92 -19.65
N ARG A 7 21.07 -10.37 -20.05
CA ARG A 7 22.33 -9.66 -19.76
C ARG A 7 22.39 -8.36 -20.59
N SER A 8 21.50 -7.42 -20.28
CA SER A 8 21.44 -6.11 -20.91
C SER A 8 22.31 -5.12 -20.13
N VAL A 9 22.75 -4.07 -20.80
CA VAL A 9 23.46 -2.95 -20.13
C VAL A 9 22.62 -2.39 -18.98
N LEU A 10 21.29 -2.32 -19.17
CA LEU A 10 20.35 -1.84 -18.16
C LEU A 10 20.36 -2.70 -16.89
N SER A 11 20.39 -4.04 -17.02
CA SER A 11 20.48 -4.94 -15.85
C SER A 11 21.87 -4.92 -15.20
N GLY A 12 22.91 -4.59 -15.95
CA GLY A 12 24.26 -4.35 -15.41
C GLY A 12 24.30 -3.10 -14.53
N LEU A 13 23.70 -2.01 -14.98
CA LEU A 13 23.60 -0.76 -14.23
C LEU A 13 22.69 -0.91 -12.98
N GLU A 14 21.62 -1.69 -13.08
CA GLU A 14 20.76 -2.05 -11.94
C GLU A 14 21.57 -2.71 -10.83
N ARG A 15 22.43 -3.70 -11.16
CA ARG A 15 23.31 -4.38 -10.18
C ARG A 15 24.31 -3.43 -9.51
N VAL A 16 24.81 -2.43 -10.23
CA VAL A 16 25.66 -1.40 -9.63
C VAL A 16 24.87 -0.56 -8.62
N TYR A 17 23.64 -0.21 -8.94
CA TYR A 17 22.73 0.51 -8.02
C TYR A 17 22.40 -0.33 -6.78
N GLU A 18 22.25 -1.63 -6.94
CA GLU A 18 21.98 -2.61 -5.88
C GLU A 18 23.23 -2.92 -5.03
N LEU A 19 24.40 -2.40 -5.37
CA LEU A 19 25.72 -2.67 -4.74
C LEU A 19 26.09 -4.16 -4.67
N GLY A 20 25.50 -5.01 -5.49
CA GLY A 20 25.71 -6.46 -5.45
C GLY A 20 25.26 -7.13 -4.14
N LEU A 21 24.41 -6.49 -3.37
CA LEU A 21 23.82 -7.06 -2.15
C LEU A 21 22.93 -8.26 -2.49
N THR A 22 22.78 -9.17 -1.53
CA THR A 22 21.95 -10.37 -1.69
C THR A 22 20.51 -10.12 -1.26
N ASP A 23 19.58 -10.62 -2.06
CA ASP A 23 18.15 -10.79 -1.80
C ASP A 23 17.49 -9.76 -0.84
N CYS A 24 17.07 -10.17 0.35
CA CYS A 24 16.31 -9.29 1.27
C CYS A 24 17.08 -8.01 1.66
N ALA A 25 18.40 -8.09 1.84
CA ALA A 25 19.22 -6.92 2.16
C ALA A 25 19.22 -5.91 1.01
N MET A 26 19.30 -6.40 -0.23
CA MET A 26 19.20 -5.58 -1.43
C MET A 26 17.86 -4.85 -1.51
N TYR A 27 16.74 -5.55 -1.32
CA TYR A 27 15.41 -4.93 -1.39
C TYR A 27 15.24 -3.80 -0.38
N VAL A 28 15.63 -4.03 0.87
CA VAL A 28 15.57 -3.00 1.92
C VAL A 28 16.50 -1.84 1.60
N PHE A 29 17.70 -2.13 1.12
CA PHE A 29 18.68 -1.10 0.75
C PHE A 29 18.17 -0.18 -0.37
N ILE A 30 17.63 -0.71 -1.46
CA ILE A 30 17.13 0.11 -2.58
C ILE A 30 15.88 0.89 -2.22
N LEU A 31 15.01 0.36 -1.34
CA LEU A 31 13.87 1.09 -0.78
C LEU A 31 14.35 2.30 0.05
N LEU A 32 15.34 2.09 0.94
CA LEU A 32 15.96 3.16 1.73
C LEU A 32 16.60 4.21 0.83
N LEU A 33 17.44 3.77 -0.11
CA LEU A 33 18.18 4.66 -1.00
C LEU A 33 17.25 5.49 -1.88
N GLY A 34 16.23 4.86 -2.47
CA GLY A 34 15.26 5.53 -3.34
C GLY A 34 14.52 6.65 -2.61
N PHE A 35 14.03 6.38 -1.40
CA PHE A 35 13.31 7.39 -0.62
C PHE A 35 14.25 8.46 -0.04
N TYR A 36 15.47 8.10 0.36
CA TYR A 36 16.49 9.06 0.76
C TYR A 36 16.79 10.05 -0.38
N ILE A 37 16.99 9.58 -1.61
CA ILE A 37 17.18 10.42 -2.79
C ILE A 37 16.00 11.39 -2.96
N LEU A 38 14.76 10.89 -2.84
CA LEU A 38 13.57 11.72 -2.91
C LEU A 38 13.60 12.85 -1.85
N MET A 39 13.84 12.51 -0.60
CA MET A 39 13.92 13.49 0.49
C MET A 39 15.00 14.54 0.25
N ARG A 40 16.15 14.15 -0.31
CA ARG A 40 17.23 15.10 -0.69
C ARG A 40 16.81 16.04 -1.80
N THR A 41 15.95 15.61 -2.72
CA THR A 41 15.38 16.54 -3.74
C THR A 41 14.43 17.55 -3.13
N PHE A 42 13.77 17.23 -2.03
CA PHE A 42 12.98 18.17 -1.22
C PHE A 42 13.85 19.05 -0.29
N ARG A 43 15.17 18.96 -0.38
CA ARG A 43 16.16 19.71 0.41
C ARG A 43 16.09 19.40 1.92
N ALA A 44 15.56 18.24 2.30
CA ALA A 44 15.63 17.80 3.68
C ALA A 44 17.08 17.61 4.14
N ARG A 45 17.39 17.93 5.39
CA ARG A 45 18.71 17.66 5.99
C ARG A 45 18.97 16.14 6.03
N PRO A 46 20.23 15.67 5.94
CA PRO A 46 20.53 14.26 5.90
C PRO A 46 19.84 13.41 6.97
N PRO A 47 19.82 13.77 8.27
CA PRO A 47 19.15 12.98 9.30
C PRO A 47 17.64 12.84 9.06
N VAL A 48 16.98 13.91 8.59
CA VAL A 48 15.54 13.87 8.26
C VAL A 48 15.29 13.02 7.02
N ALA A 49 16.20 13.05 6.05
CA ALA A 49 16.11 12.20 4.87
C ALA A 49 16.26 10.72 5.23
N VAL A 50 17.15 10.39 6.16
CA VAL A 50 17.30 9.03 6.72
C VAL A 50 16.03 8.62 7.45
N PHE A 51 15.47 9.48 8.31
CA PHE A 51 14.21 9.20 8.99
C PHE A 51 13.09 8.86 7.99
N GLY A 52 12.89 9.67 6.96
CA GLY A 52 11.88 9.42 5.93
C GLY A 52 12.13 8.10 5.19
N ALA A 53 13.40 7.81 4.86
CA ALA A 53 13.78 6.57 4.21
C ALA A 53 13.47 5.33 5.09
N VAL A 54 13.79 5.40 6.38
CA VAL A 54 13.48 4.34 7.35
C VAL A 54 11.95 4.19 7.50
N ALA A 55 11.22 5.29 7.66
CA ALA A 55 9.76 5.25 7.79
C ALA A 55 9.07 4.61 6.57
N TRP A 56 9.62 4.80 5.37
CA TRP A 56 9.14 4.13 4.16
C TRP A 56 9.57 2.67 4.11
N ALA A 57 10.86 2.38 4.13
CA ALA A 57 11.40 1.05 3.85
C ALA A 57 11.06 0.02 4.94
N PHE A 58 10.80 0.47 6.18
CA PHE A 58 10.42 -0.37 7.31
C PHE A 58 8.91 -0.35 7.59
N SER A 59 8.09 0.20 6.68
CA SER A 59 6.66 -0.14 6.69
C SER A 59 6.50 -1.66 6.58
N SER A 60 5.62 -2.25 7.39
CA SER A 60 5.44 -3.70 7.42
C SER A 60 5.01 -4.27 6.06
N TYR A 61 4.38 -3.45 5.21
CA TYR A 61 3.95 -3.83 3.88
C TYR A 61 5.08 -4.43 3.03
N PHE A 62 6.30 -3.86 3.10
CA PHE A 62 7.41 -4.39 2.31
C PHE A 62 7.84 -5.77 2.80
N PHE A 63 7.86 -5.99 4.11
CA PHE A 63 8.17 -7.31 4.68
C PHE A 63 7.08 -8.33 4.35
N ILE A 64 5.81 -7.91 4.37
CA ILE A 64 4.66 -8.73 3.96
C ILE A 64 4.82 -9.20 2.51
N ILE A 65 5.07 -8.29 1.57
CA ILE A 65 5.19 -8.64 0.15
C ILE A 65 6.50 -9.36 -0.19
N ILE A 66 7.59 -9.14 0.57
CA ILE A 66 8.84 -9.92 0.46
C ILE A 66 8.57 -11.34 0.95
N GLY A 67 7.98 -11.52 2.13
CA GLY A 67 7.62 -12.82 2.68
C GLY A 67 6.65 -13.60 1.80
N ALA A 68 5.70 -12.91 1.16
CA ALA A 68 4.78 -13.51 0.19
C ALA A 68 5.41 -13.79 -1.20
N GLY A 69 6.71 -13.50 -1.40
CA GLY A 69 7.42 -13.77 -2.66
C GLY A 69 7.11 -12.78 -3.80
N HIS A 70 6.49 -11.63 -3.53
CA HIS A 70 6.16 -10.61 -4.53
C HIS A 70 7.34 -9.69 -4.85
N LEU A 71 8.50 -10.26 -5.15
CA LEU A 71 9.77 -9.54 -5.28
C LEU A 71 9.77 -8.49 -6.40
N TRP A 72 9.13 -8.78 -7.54
CA TRP A 72 8.98 -7.82 -8.64
C TRP A 72 8.18 -6.58 -8.26
N LYS A 73 7.20 -6.76 -7.38
CA LYS A 73 6.41 -5.66 -6.81
C LYS A 73 7.29 -4.77 -5.93
N VAL A 74 8.15 -5.37 -5.10
CA VAL A 74 9.12 -4.64 -4.25
C VAL A 74 10.07 -3.81 -5.10
N LEU A 75 10.69 -4.41 -6.13
CA LEU A 75 11.59 -3.70 -7.05
C LEU A 75 10.91 -2.51 -7.71
N THR A 76 9.70 -2.71 -8.26
CA THR A 76 8.94 -1.60 -8.86
C THR A 76 8.73 -0.47 -7.86
N LEU A 77 8.31 -0.79 -6.62
CA LEU A 77 8.06 0.19 -5.56
C LEU A 77 9.35 0.90 -5.10
N ALA A 78 10.48 0.21 -5.10
CA ALA A 78 11.77 0.81 -4.74
C ALA A 78 12.23 1.88 -5.75
N PHE A 79 11.88 1.72 -7.03
CA PHE A 79 12.26 2.67 -8.09
C PHE A 79 11.27 3.84 -8.25
N ILE A 80 10.11 3.82 -7.59
CA ILE A 80 9.12 4.89 -7.65
C ILE A 80 9.60 6.18 -6.95
N PRO A 81 10.09 6.17 -5.71
CA PRO A 81 10.56 7.39 -5.05
C PRO A 81 11.65 8.14 -5.85
N PRO A 82 12.69 7.48 -6.40
CA PRO A 82 13.66 8.20 -7.20
C PRO A 82 13.11 8.66 -8.56
N THR A 83 12.09 8.01 -9.14
CA THR A 83 11.36 8.54 -10.30
C THR A 83 10.67 9.86 -9.97
N ILE A 84 9.96 9.91 -8.84
CA ILE A 84 9.33 11.14 -8.33
C ILE A 84 10.39 12.20 -8.04
N ALA A 85 11.57 11.81 -7.53
CA ALA A 85 12.70 12.72 -7.36
C ALA A 85 13.15 13.34 -8.68
N GLY A 86 13.23 12.55 -9.76
CA GLY A 86 13.49 13.02 -11.12
C GLY A 86 12.46 14.05 -11.59
N MET A 87 11.17 13.77 -11.39
CA MET A 87 10.06 14.68 -11.67
C MET A 87 10.23 16.03 -10.90
N VAL A 88 10.47 15.97 -9.61
CA VAL A 88 10.69 17.15 -8.76
C VAL A 88 11.88 17.98 -9.23
N LEU A 89 12.99 17.34 -9.62
CA LEU A 89 14.17 18.01 -10.16
C LEU A 89 13.86 18.73 -11.48
N CYS A 90 13.10 18.08 -12.39
CA CYS A 90 12.65 18.70 -13.64
C CYS A 90 11.84 19.98 -13.35
N TYR A 91 10.86 19.92 -12.45
CA TYR A 91 10.01 21.05 -12.11
C TYR A 91 10.77 22.17 -11.39
N ARG A 92 11.89 21.83 -10.73
CA ARG A 92 12.81 22.80 -10.12
C ARG A 92 13.86 23.36 -11.08
N GLY A 93 13.78 23.01 -12.38
CA GLY A 93 14.69 23.48 -13.43
C GLY A 93 16.04 22.78 -13.50
N LYS A 94 16.24 21.67 -12.77
CA LYS A 94 17.42 20.81 -12.88
C LYS A 94 17.21 19.75 -13.96
N TYR A 95 17.00 20.20 -15.19
CA TYR A 95 16.48 19.42 -16.30
C TYR A 95 17.31 18.19 -16.63
N LEU A 96 18.65 18.34 -16.71
CA LEU A 96 19.55 17.23 -17.05
C LEU A 96 19.45 16.09 -16.02
N TRP A 97 19.68 16.42 -14.75
CA TRP A 97 19.65 15.42 -13.69
C TRP A 97 18.25 14.83 -13.47
N GLY A 98 17.21 15.66 -13.56
CA GLY A 98 15.83 15.24 -13.48
C GLY A 98 15.45 14.27 -14.62
N GLY A 99 15.84 14.61 -15.87
CA GLY A 99 15.60 13.77 -17.04
C GLY A 99 16.33 12.44 -16.97
N VAL A 100 17.64 12.45 -16.64
CA VAL A 100 18.45 11.24 -16.50
C VAL A 100 17.86 10.31 -15.42
N MET A 101 17.56 10.84 -14.23
CA MET A 101 16.95 10.04 -13.16
C MET A 101 15.61 9.45 -13.59
N THR A 102 14.73 10.26 -14.17
CA THR A 102 13.43 9.79 -14.64
C THR A 102 13.57 8.65 -15.64
N MET A 103 14.44 8.80 -16.63
CA MET A 103 14.67 7.81 -17.68
C MET A 103 15.12 6.47 -17.09
N PHE A 104 16.16 6.47 -16.23
CA PHE A 104 16.71 5.23 -15.66
C PHE A 104 15.71 4.55 -14.72
N PHE A 105 15.11 5.29 -13.81
CA PHE A 105 14.22 4.69 -12.82
C PHE A 105 12.89 4.23 -13.40
N ILE A 106 12.37 4.89 -14.44
CA ILE A 106 11.22 4.36 -15.20
C ILE A 106 11.62 3.10 -15.98
N ALA A 107 12.80 3.08 -16.61
CA ALA A 107 13.27 1.90 -17.30
C ALA A 107 13.37 0.69 -16.36
N TRP A 108 13.87 0.85 -15.14
CA TRP A 108 13.94 -0.22 -14.14
C TRP A 108 12.55 -0.60 -13.58
N GLN A 109 11.64 0.36 -13.37
CA GLN A 109 10.26 0.05 -13.00
C GLN A 109 9.59 -0.87 -14.03
N ILE A 110 9.70 -0.54 -15.32
CA ILE A 110 9.12 -1.35 -16.39
C ILE A 110 9.82 -2.70 -16.50
N LEU A 111 11.14 -2.75 -16.34
CA LEU A 111 11.93 -3.98 -16.32
C LEU A 111 11.47 -4.92 -15.20
N SER A 112 11.08 -4.39 -14.04
CA SER A 112 10.52 -5.15 -12.91
C SER A 112 9.14 -5.76 -13.20
N ASN A 113 8.52 -5.41 -14.31
CA ASN A 113 7.30 -6.01 -14.86
C ASN A 113 6.09 -6.07 -13.92
N HIS A 114 5.94 -5.10 -13.02
CA HIS A 114 4.76 -4.96 -12.14
C HIS A 114 4.01 -3.65 -12.43
N LEU A 115 3.42 -3.57 -13.61
CA LEU A 115 2.81 -2.34 -14.16
C LEU A 115 1.69 -1.76 -13.30
N GLN A 116 1.00 -2.57 -12.50
CA GLN A 116 -0.06 -2.13 -11.60
C GLN A 116 0.44 -1.10 -10.58
N MET A 117 1.62 -1.31 -9.99
CA MET A 117 2.19 -0.35 -9.03
C MET A 117 2.57 0.96 -9.71
N THR A 118 3.23 0.88 -10.87
CA THR A 118 3.52 2.07 -11.67
C THR A 118 2.25 2.84 -12.02
N TYR A 119 1.17 2.15 -12.42
CA TYR A 119 -0.12 2.75 -12.73
C TYR A 119 -0.73 3.50 -11.52
N TYR A 120 -0.73 2.90 -10.34
CA TYR A 120 -1.24 3.56 -9.14
C TYR A 120 -0.45 4.82 -8.78
N PHE A 121 0.87 4.79 -8.96
CA PHE A 121 1.70 5.97 -8.69
C PHE A 121 1.62 7.05 -9.77
N ILE A 122 1.10 6.76 -10.98
CA ILE A 122 0.77 7.81 -11.96
C ILE A 122 -0.26 8.78 -11.36
N PHE A 123 -1.30 8.30 -10.65
CA PHE A 123 -2.25 9.18 -9.97
C PHE A 123 -1.57 10.10 -8.96
N ALA A 124 -0.65 9.56 -8.17
CA ALA A 124 0.12 10.35 -7.21
C ALA A 124 0.98 11.40 -7.92
N MET A 125 1.70 11.02 -8.97
CA MET A 125 2.54 11.94 -9.76
C MET A 125 1.71 13.03 -10.45
N VAL A 126 0.54 12.71 -10.99
CA VAL A 126 -0.37 13.68 -11.61
C VAL A 126 -0.85 14.69 -10.56
N LEU A 127 -1.35 14.24 -9.41
CA LEU A 127 -1.81 15.16 -8.35
C LEU A 127 -0.67 15.97 -7.76
N MET A 128 0.52 15.39 -7.58
CA MET A 128 1.70 16.16 -7.20
C MET A 128 2.05 17.22 -8.25
N SER A 129 1.95 16.90 -9.55
CA SER A 129 2.20 17.84 -10.64
C SER A 129 1.21 19.01 -10.61
N VAL A 130 -0.07 18.75 -10.28
CA VAL A 130 -1.05 19.82 -10.03
C VAL A 130 -0.61 20.72 -8.88
N GLY A 131 -0.09 20.13 -7.79
CA GLY A 131 0.46 20.93 -6.68
C GLY A 131 1.65 21.81 -7.09
N PHE A 132 2.55 21.29 -7.93
CA PHE A 132 3.67 22.06 -8.49
C PHE A 132 3.18 23.12 -9.49
N LEU A 133 2.16 22.81 -10.31
CA LEU A 133 1.54 23.79 -11.21
C LEU A 133 0.95 24.98 -10.44
N ILE A 134 0.17 24.71 -9.38
CA ILE A 134 -0.39 25.76 -8.53
C ILE A 134 0.72 26.62 -7.93
N THR A 135 1.83 26.00 -7.52
CA THR A 135 3.00 26.73 -7.00
C THR A 135 3.63 27.58 -8.10
N ALA A 136 3.84 27.01 -9.29
CA ALA A 136 4.44 27.71 -10.44
C ALA A 136 3.60 28.91 -10.91
N ILE A 137 2.27 28.82 -10.87
CA ILE A 137 1.36 29.92 -11.18
C ILE A 137 1.54 31.05 -10.14
N ARG A 138 1.55 30.71 -8.84
CA ARG A 138 1.71 31.68 -7.75
C ARG A 138 3.06 32.39 -7.78
N GLU A 139 4.11 31.65 -8.14
CA GLU A 139 5.48 32.16 -8.21
C GLU A 139 5.83 32.76 -9.59
N LYS A 140 4.87 32.80 -10.53
CA LYS A 140 5.06 33.27 -11.93
C LYS A 140 6.18 32.53 -12.68
N GLN A 141 6.35 31.22 -12.40
CA GLN A 141 7.37 30.37 -13.00
C GLN A 141 6.79 29.33 -13.97
N LEU A 142 5.68 29.63 -14.63
CA LEU A 142 4.94 28.69 -15.47
C LEU A 142 5.79 28.12 -16.62
N VAL A 143 6.62 28.98 -17.27
CA VAL A 143 7.52 28.55 -18.36
C VAL A 143 8.53 27.51 -17.88
N ARG A 144 9.09 27.71 -16.68
CA ARG A 144 10.03 26.77 -16.06
C ARG A 144 9.34 25.44 -15.77
N PHE A 145 8.13 25.48 -15.21
CA PHE A 145 7.32 24.30 -14.94
C PHE A 145 6.98 23.56 -16.25
N ALA A 146 6.49 24.24 -17.28
CA ALA A 146 6.15 23.64 -18.58
C ALA A 146 7.36 22.94 -19.24
N LYS A 147 8.54 23.58 -19.22
CA LYS A 147 9.79 22.94 -19.68
C LYS A 147 10.11 21.68 -18.86
N GLY A 148 9.92 21.75 -17.53
CA GLY A 148 10.12 20.60 -16.64
C GLY A 148 9.19 19.43 -16.95
N VAL A 149 7.89 19.73 -17.21
CA VAL A 149 6.91 18.72 -17.64
C VAL A 149 7.33 18.08 -18.97
N GLY A 150 7.71 18.90 -19.96
CA GLY A 150 8.14 18.39 -21.27
C GLY A 150 9.34 17.44 -21.14
N ILE A 151 10.34 17.81 -20.35
CA ILE A 151 11.53 16.95 -20.14
C ILE A 151 11.16 15.69 -19.37
N PHE A 152 10.32 15.78 -18.31
CA PHE A 152 9.85 14.62 -17.57
C PHE A 152 9.12 13.63 -18.49
N VAL A 153 8.21 14.12 -19.33
CA VAL A 153 7.45 13.28 -20.28
C VAL A 153 8.38 12.63 -21.30
N VAL A 154 9.29 13.37 -21.92
CA VAL A 154 10.23 12.82 -22.90
C VAL A 154 11.14 11.77 -22.25
N ALA A 155 11.69 12.04 -21.08
CA ALA A 155 12.53 11.09 -20.34
C ALA A 155 11.74 9.83 -19.94
N SER A 156 10.46 9.99 -19.58
CA SER A 156 9.57 8.86 -19.27
C SER A 156 9.32 8.00 -20.49
N LEU A 157 9.05 8.61 -21.63
CA LEU A 157 8.86 7.88 -22.90
C LEU A 157 10.11 7.12 -23.33
N ILE A 158 11.30 7.70 -23.15
CA ILE A 158 12.57 7.01 -23.42
C ILE A 158 12.72 5.81 -22.47
N GLY A 159 12.48 5.99 -21.16
CA GLY A 159 12.54 4.91 -20.18
C GLY A 159 11.59 3.75 -20.47
N VAL A 160 10.38 4.05 -20.95
CA VAL A 160 9.41 3.05 -21.41
C VAL A 160 9.89 2.38 -22.71
N ALA A 161 10.39 3.16 -23.67
CA ALA A 161 10.81 2.67 -24.98
C ALA A 161 11.97 1.66 -24.91
N VAL A 162 12.88 1.79 -23.94
CA VAL A 162 13.97 0.83 -23.68
C VAL A 162 13.43 -0.59 -23.41
N ASN A 163 12.20 -0.69 -22.87
CA ASN A 163 11.53 -1.95 -22.56
C ASN A 163 10.44 -2.33 -23.59
N SER A 164 10.42 -1.73 -24.77
CA SER A 164 9.35 -1.89 -25.77
C SER A 164 9.11 -3.34 -26.17
N SER A 165 10.16 -4.14 -26.33
CA SER A 165 10.04 -5.58 -26.64
C SER A 165 9.31 -6.33 -25.52
N ASN A 166 9.68 -6.13 -24.28
CA ASN A 166 9.02 -6.76 -23.13
C ASN A 166 7.55 -6.34 -23.02
N LEU A 167 7.26 -5.05 -23.20
CA LEU A 167 5.90 -4.52 -23.19
C LEU A 167 5.06 -5.09 -24.32
N TYR A 168 5.64 -5.20 -25.53
CA TYR A 168 4.95 -5.78 -26.67
C TYR A 168 4.56 -7.24 -26.42
N HIS A 169 5.48 -8.06 -25.95
CA HIS A 169 5.20 -9.47 -25.63
C HIS A 169 4.19 -9.59 -24.49
N THR A 170 4.30 -8.79 -23.45
CA THR A 170 3.31 -8.75 -22.36
C THR A 170 1.93 -8.37 -22.85
N TYR A 171 1.84 -7.38 -23.75
CA TYR A 171 0.58 -6.96 -24.37
C TYR A 171 -0.03 -8.05 -25.23
N GLN A 172 0.74 -8.71 -26.10
CA GLN A 172 0.25 -9.82 -26.91
C GLN A 172 -0.25 -10.98 -26.05
N TYR A 173 0.53 -11.34 -25.03
CA TYR A 173 0.13 -12.38 -24.09
C TYR A 173 -1.14 -12.01 -23.30
N SER A 174 -1.30 -10.75 -22.92
CA SER A 174 -2.47 -10.31 -22.16
C SER A 174 -3.79 -10.46 -22.91
N LYS A 175 -3.76 -10.42 -24.25
CA LYS A 175 -4.94 -10.63 -25.09
C LYS A 175 -5.47 -12.09 -25.01
N GLN A 176 -4.60 -13.03 -24.70
CA GLN A 176 -4.91 -14.47 -24.60
C GLN A 176 -5.20 -14.91 -23.16
N THR A 177 -5.25 -13.97 -22.21
CA THR A 177 -5.54 -14.24 -20.80
C THR A 177 -6.93 -13.71 -20.44
N MET A 178 -7.39 -14.01 -19.21
CA MET A 178 -8.65 -13.48 -18.66
C MET A 178 -8.74 -11.93 -18.68
N ARG A 179 -7.66 -11.22 -18.99
CA ARG A 179 -7.64 -9.76 -19.15
C ARG A 179 -8.00 -9.29 -20.58
N GLY A 180 -8.05 -10.22 -21.53
CA GLY A 180 -8.50 -9.99 -22.90
C GLY A 180 -10.02 -10.12 -23.02
N SER A 181 -10.55 -10.00 -24.28
CA SER A 181 -11.94 -10.32 -24.58
C SER A 181 -12.15 -11.83 -24.45
N SER A 182 -13.20 -12.27 -23.76
CA SER A 182 -13.57 -13.68 -23.68
C SER A 182 -14.21 -14.12 -25.00
N GLU A 183 -13.66 -15.12 -25.66
CA GLU A 183 -14.27 -15.77 -26.84
C GLU A 183 -15.60 -16.44 -26.51
N LEU A 184 -15.83 -16.80 -25.23
CA LEU A 184 -17.06 -17.42 -24.75
C LEU A 184 -18.18 -16.41 -24.49
N ALA A 185 -17.89 -15.11 -24.40
CA ALA A 185 -18.89 -14.06 -24.16
C ALA A 185 -19.79 -13.78 -25.38
N THR A 186 -19.47 -14.35 -26.55
CA THR A 186 -20.28 -14.24 -27.78
C THR A 186 -21.50 -15.14 -27.80
N ALA A 187 -21.66 -16.08 -26.86
CA ALA A 187 -22.74 -17.08 -26.87
C ALA A 187 -23.95 -16.74 -25.93
N GLY A 188 -23.91 -15.66 -25.16
CA GLY A 188 -25.01 -15.29 -24.25
C GLY A 188 -25.21 -13.77 -24.22
N LYS A 189 -26.37 -13.32 -24.69
CA LYS A 189 -26.83 -11.94 -24.56
C LYS A 189 -27.17 -11.66 -23.10
N HIS A 190 -26.23 -11.25 -22.25
CA HIS A 190 -26.47 -10.44 -21.04
C HIS A 190 -25.11 -10.18 -20.35
N ASP A 191 -24.60 -9.02 -20.58
CA ASP A 191 -23.61 -8.19 -19.93
C ASP A 191 -22.55 -7.66 -20.89
N GLN A 192 -22.89 -6.56 -21.52
CA GLN A 192 -21.96 -5.81 -22.39
C GLN A 192 -20.77 -5.20 -21.61
N SER A 193 -20.79 -5.23 -20.27
CA SER A 193 -19.69 -4.80 -19.40
C SER A 193 -18.56 -5.85 -19.28
N ALA A 194 -18.82 -7.12 -19.61
CA ALA A 194 -17.83 -8.21 -19.56
C ALA A 194 -16.96 -8.29 -20.83
N ALA A 195 -17.19 -7.46 -21.82
CA ALA A 195 -16.56 -7.61 -23.14
C ALA A 195 -15.07 -7.26 -23.19
N SER A 196 -14.48 -6.59 -22.19
CA SER A 196 -13.04 -6.29 -22.19
C SER A 196 -12.47 -5.95 -20.79
N GLY A 197 -12.39 -6.91 -19.88
CA GLY A 197 -11.78 -6.70 -18.57
C GLY A 197 -12.08 -7.82 -17.58
N LEU A 198 -11.59 -7.67 -16.35
CA LEU A 198 -11.90 -8.56 -15.24
C LEU A 198 -13.30 -8.22 -14.68
N SER A 199 -14.01 -9.21 -14.09
CA SER A 199 -15.29 -8.94 -13.40
C SER A 199 -15.07 -8.05 -12.16
N LYS A 200 -16.08 -7.28 -11.78
CA LYS A 200 -16.01 -6.37 -10.62
C LYS A 200 -15.75 -7.14 -9.34
N GLU A 201 -16.36 -8.31 -9.19
CA GLU A 201 -16.19 -9.22 -8.04
C GLU A 201 -14.73 -9.68 -7.94
N TYR A 202 -14.12 -10.07 -9.07
CA TYR A 202 -12.73 -10.51 -9.09
C TYR A 202 -11.73 -9.37 -8.84
N ILE A 203 -12.02 -8.17 -9.35
CA ILE A 203 -11.22 -6.95 -9.10
C ILE A 203 -11.21 -6.62 -7.62
N THR A 204 -12.40 -6.67 -6.99
CA THR A 204 -12.61 -6.24 -5.59
C THR A 204 -12.51 -7.37 -4.58
N GLN A 205 -12.18 -8.59 -5.00
CA GLN A 205 -12.03 -9.74 -4.10
C GLN A 205 -11.07 -9.47 -2.93
N TRP A 206 -9.95 -8.79 -3.20
CA TRP A 206 -9.02 -8.29 -2.18
C TRP A 206 -9.32 -6.81 -1.92
N SER A 207 -10.34 -6.54 -1.13
CA SER A 207 -10.68 -5.22 -0.62
C SER A 207 -10.22 -5.09 0.82
N TYR A 208 -9.73 -3.92 1.18
CA TYR A 208 -9.29 -3.63 2.54
C TYR A 208 -10.50 -3.26 3.39
N GLY A 209 -10.62 -3.83 4.57
CA GLY A 209 -11.70 -3.48 5.49
C GLY A 209 -11.56 -2.04 6.00
N VAL A 210 -12.68 -1.35 6.19
CA VAL A 210 -12.64 0.02 6.73
C VAL A 210 -11.97 0.03 8.11
N GLY A 211 -12.29 -0.94 8.98
CA GLY A 211 -11.66 -1.12 10.28
C GLY A 211 -10.18 -1.52 10.19
N GLU A 212 -9.78 -2.24 9.15
CA GLU A 212 -8.38 -2.61 8.91
C GLU A 212 -7.49 -1.39 8.65
N THR A 213 -8.05 -0.27 8.20
CA THR A 213 -7.30 0.97 7.97
C THR A 213 -6.58 1.46 9.22
N PHE A 214 -7.10 1.16 10.39
CA PHE A 214 -6.46 1.49 11.67
C PHE A 214 -5.18 0.69 11.93
N SER A 215 -4.91 -0.39 11.18
CA SER A 215 -3.64 -1.10 11.25
C SER A 215 -2.45 -0.25 10.84
N LEU A 216 -2.64 0.78 10.02
CA LEU A 216 -1.59 1.78 9.71
C LEU A 216 -1.03 2.45 10.98
N LEU A 217 -1.88 2.61 12.01
CA LEU A 217 -1.55 3.23 13.29
C LEU A 217 -1.25 2.22 14.40
N VAL A 218 -2.07 1.17 14.52
CA VAL A 218 -1.97 0.13 15.55
C VAL A 218 -1.97 -1.22 14.86
N PRO A 219 -0.84 -1.95 14.89
CA PRO A 219 -0.77 -3.25 14.22
C PRO A 219 -1.74 -4.25 14.86
N ASN A 220 -2.12 -5.25 14.09
CA ASN A 220 -2.96 -6.38 14.53
C ASN A 220 -4.39 -6.03 14.99
N VAL A 221 -4.93 -4.84 14.68
CA VAL A 221 -6.33 -4.49 15.02
C VAL A 221 -7.38 -5.43 14.37
N LYS A 222 -7.00 -6.13 13.31
CA LYS A 222 -7.80 -7.19 12.66
C LYS A 222 -6.99 -8.49 12.54
N GLY A 223 -6.13 -8.74 13.52
CA GLY A 223 -5.28 -9.91 13.57
C GLY A 223 -3.97 -9.78 12.79
N GLY A 224 -3.25 -10.88 12.72
CA GLY A 224 -1.94 -11.00 12.10
C GLY A 224 -1.98 -11.51 10.66
N ALA A 225 -1.11 -12.45 10.34
CA ALA A 225 -1.12 -13.14 9.06
C ALA A 225 -2.25 -14.18 9.02
N SER A 226 -2.79 -14.43 7.81
CA SER A 226 -3.75 -15.52 7.63
C SER A 226 -3.09 -16.88 7.92
N GLY A 227 -3.62 -17.58 8.88
CA GLY A 227 -3.13 -18.88 9.31
C GLY A 227 -3.95 -19.38 10.50
N ALA A 228 -3.86 -20.66 10.79
CA ALA A 228 -4.52 -21.21 11.97
C ALA A 228 -3.84 -20.73 13.25
N MET A 229 -4.62 -20.42 14.27
CA MET A 229 -4.14 -20.04 15.61
C MET A 229 -3.23 -21.13 16.20
N THR A 230 -3.45 -22.39 15.81
CA THR A 230 -2.61 -23.53 16.17
C THR A 230 -1.14 -23.39 15.74
N ALA A 231 -0.83 -22.53 14.78
CA ALA A 231 0.54 -22.25 14.38
C ALA A 231 1.22 -21.17 15.25
N ASN A 232 0.50 -20.55 16.19
CA ASN A 232 1.02 -19.48 17.06
C ASN A 232 1.50 -20.08 18.38
N GLU A 233 2.81 -20.00 18.66
CA GLU A 233 3.43 -20.53 19.88
C GLU A 233 2.82 -19.93 21.15
N LYS A 234 2.43 -18.66 21.14
CA LYS A 234 1.80 -17.99 22.30
C LYS A 234 0.39 -18.54 22.55
N ALA A 235 -0.38 -18.78 21.48
CA ALA A 235 -1.70 -19.37 21.61
C ALA A 235 -1.62 -20.81 22.10
N GLN A 236 -0.64 -21.59 21.62
CA GLN A 236 -0.42 -22.97 22.10
C GLN A 236 -0.05 -23.04 23.58
N ALA A 237 0.59 -21.99 24.12
CA ALA A 237 0.96 -21.90 25.53
C ALA A 237 -0.20 -21.42 26.43
N ASP A 238 -1.32 -20.96 25.85
CA ASP A 238 -2.48 -20.47 26.57
C ASP A 238 -3.40 -21.63 26.99
N SER A 239 -3.71 -21.70 28.29
CA SER A 239 -4.54 -22.77 28.83
C SER A 239 -5.99 -22.73 28.32
N HIS A 240 -6.56 -21.54 28.17
CA HIS A 240 -7.93 -21.36 27.65
C HIS A 240 -8.04 -21.80 26.18
N TYR A 241 -7.02 -21.47 25.38
CA TYR A 241 -6.94 -21.94 24.00
C TYR A 241 -6.83 -23.48 23.92
N ALA A 242 -6.06 -24.10 24.79
CA ALA A 242 -5.93 -25.55 24.86
C ALA A 242 -7.26 -26.24 25.24
N GLU A 243 -7.98 -25.69 26.22
CA GLU A 243 -9.30 -26.15 26.64
C GLU A 243 -10.36 -26.00 25.53
N TYR A 244 -10.37 -24.83 24.86
CA TYR A 244 -11.21 -24.59 23.68
C TYR A 244 -10.96 -25.62 22.57
N MET A 245 -9.71 -25.88 22.23
CA MET A 245 -9.36 -26.85 21.19
C MET A 245 -9.73 -28.28 21.58
N GLN A 246 -9.58 -28.66 22.83
CA GLN A 246 -10.03 -29.99 23.33
C GLN A 246 -11.56 -30.14 23.21
N THR A 247 -12.31 -29.11 23.60
CA THR A 247 -13.78 -29.11 23.51
C THR A 247 -14.24 -29.18 22.05
N LEU A 248 -13.61 -28.41 21.16
CA LEU A 248 -13.91 -28.51 19.73
C LEU A 248 -13.59 -29.89 19.16
N GLN A 249 -12.48 -30.50 19.54
CA GLN A 249 -12.11 -31.83 19.09
C GLN A 249 -13.11 -32.92 19.54
N GLN A 250 -13.70 -32.76 20.72
CA GLN A 250 -14.73 -33.67 21.22
C GLN A 250 -16.09 -33.52 20.51
N LEU A 251 -16.46 -32.28 20.17
CA LEU A 251 -17.77 -31.96 19.58
C LEU A 251 -17.79 -32.14 18.05
N TYR A 252 -16.72 -31.79 17.37
CA TYR A 252 -16.68 -31.72 15.91
C TYR A 252 -16.74 -33.07 15.17
N PRO A 253 -16.20 -34.21 15.70
CA PRO A 253 -16.41 -35.50 15.08
C PRO A 253 -17.89 -35.93 14.97
N GLN A 254 -18.74 -35.42 15.89
CA GLN A 254 -20.17 -35.67 15.85
C GLN A 254 -20.86 -34.87 14.73
N LEU A 255 -20.21 -33.83 14.22
CA LEU A 255 -20.68 -32.96 13.13
C LEU A 255 -20.12 -33.36 11.76
N GLY A 256 -19.33 -34.45 11.67
CA GLY A 256 -18.82 -35.00 10.41
C GLY A 256 -17.74 -34.22 9.70
N GLY A 257 -17.06 -33.28 10.37
CA GLY A 257 -16.03 -32.43 9.80
C GLY A 257 -14.68 -32.41 10.53
N SER A 258 -13.66 -31.88 9.91
CA SER A 258 -12.38 -31.59 10.56
C SER A 258 -12.51 -30.37 11.48
N THR A 259 -11.85 -30.38 12.64
CA THR A 259 -11.84 -29.26 13.61
C THR A 259 -11.49 -27.94 12.94
N PRO A 260 -12.35 -26.92 13.00
CA PRO A 260 -11.99 -25.61 12.49
C PRO A 260 -10.96 -24.98 13.41
N GLY A 261 -9.76 -24.75 12.87
CA GLY A 261 -8.79 -23.94 13.58
C GLY A 261 -9.26 -22.47 13.59
N LEU A 262 -9.14 -21.78 14.73
CA LEU A 262 -9.33 -20.34 14.78
C LEU A 262 -8.29 -19.65 13.89
N SER A 263 -8.73 -18.63 13.18
CA SER A 263 -7.85 -17.83 12.31
C SER A 263 -7.10 -16.78 13.13
N GLN A 264 -5.83 -16.53 12.78
CA GLN A 264 -5.07 -15.40 13.33
C GLN A 264 -5.46 -14.07 12.68
N TYR A 265 -6.26 -14.08 11.63
CA TYR A 265 -6.70 -12.92 10.88
C TYR A 265 -8.21 -12.96 10.71
N TRP A 266 -8.88 -11.91 11.19
CA TRP A 266 -10.33 -11.73 11.12
C TRP A 266 -10.74 -10.45 10.38
N GLY A 267 -9.88 -10.00 9.46
CA GLY A 267 -10.19 -8.93 8.52
C GLY A 267 -11.00 -9.42 7.32
N GLU A 268 -11.23 -8.52 6.38
CA GLU A 268 -12.15 -8.76 5.25
C GLU A 268 -11.46 -9.30 4.00
N GLN A 269 -10.12 -9.28 3.95
CA GLN A 269 -9.38 -9.84 2.81
C GLN A 269 -9.42 -11.38 2.86
N PRO A 270 -9.44 -12.06 1.69
CA PRO A 270 -9.38 -13.52 1.63
C PRO A 270 -8.13 -14.12 2.29
N GLY A 271 -7.08 -13.34 2.42
CA GLY A 271 -5.85 -13.71 3.08
C GLY A 271 -4.83 -12.59 3.07
N THR A 272 -3.97 -12.58 4.08
CA THR A 272 -2.86 -11.63 4.21
C THR A 272 -1.66 -12.30 4.87
N SER A 273 -0.45 -11.81 4.58
CA SER A 273 0.78 -12.22 5.28
C SER A 273 1.11 -11.33 6.47
N GLY A 274 0.19 -10.46 6.89
CA GLY A 274 0.30 -9.61 8.06
C GLY A 274 -0.38 -8.26 7.91
N PRO A 275 -0.48 -7.48 8.99
CA PRO A 275 -1.10 -6.17 9.00
C PRO A 275 -0.17 -5.13 8.37
N VAL A 276 -0.76 -4.22 7.59
CA VAL A 276 -0.05 -3.07 7.04
C VAL A 276 0.12 -2.01 8.13
N TYR A 277 1.35 -1.73 8.53
CA TYR A 277 1.67 -0.82 9.62
C TYR A 277 2.77 0.17 9.20
N VAL A 278 2.50 1.46 9.35
CA VAL A 278 3.44 2.54 8.97
C VAL A 278 4.21 3.08 10.18
N GLY A 279 3.68 2.90 11.37
CA GLY A 279 4.27 3.36 12.62
C GLY A 279 3.49 4.48 13.29
N ALA A 280 3.16 4.32 14.58
CA ALA A 280 2.36 5.28 15.34
C ALA A 280 3.02 6.68 15.38
N PHE A 281 4.34 6.75 15.53
CA PHE A 281 5.08 8.02 15.52
C PHE A 281 5.04 8.69 14.14
N VAL A 282 5.13 7.91 13.05
CA VAL A 282 5.01 8.43 11.68
C VAL A 282 3.60 8.95 11.44
N CYS A 283 2.57 8.25 11.91
CA CYS A 283 1.19 8.68 11.86
C CYS A 283 0.96 9.97 12.65
N MET A 284 1.56 10.10 13.84
CA MET A 284 1.51 11.34 14.62
C MET A 284 2.10 12.53 13.84
N LEU A 285 3.28 12.36 13.24
CA LEU A 285 3.90 13.39 12.42
C LEU A 285 3.09 13.69 11.14
N PHE A 286 2.44 12.68 10.58
CA PHE A 286 1.51 12.86 9.47
C PHE A 286 0.30 13.72 9.89
N ILE A 287 -0.35 13.44 11.03
CA ILE A 287 -1.44 14.28 11.54
C ILE A 287 -0.94 15.70 11.79
N LEU A 288 0.25 15.86 12.36
CA LEU A 288 0.89 17.16 12.55
C LEU A 288 1.10 17.89 11.20
N SER A 289 1.32 17.14 10.10
CA SER A 289 1.45 17.71 8.76
C SER A 289 0.20 18.47 8.31
N LEU A 290 -0.98 18.06 8.74
CA LEU A 290 -2.25 18.74 8.39
C LEU A 290 -2.27 20.20 8.83
N PHE A 291 -1.57 20.50 9.92
CA PHE A 291 -1.49 21.84 10.50
C PHE A 291 -0.25 22.60 10.07
N TYR A 292 0.89 21.93 9.98
CA TYR A 292 2.16 22.60 9.71
C TYR A 292 2.56 22.61 8.24
N SER A 293 2.08 21.68 7.42
CA SER A 293 2.42 21.68 6.00
C SER A 293 1.76 22.86 5.29
N LYS A 294 2.57 23.67 4.63
CA LYS A 294 2.12 24.79 3.79
C LYS A 294 2.51 24.49 2.35
N GLY A 295 1.58 24.64 1.45
CA GLY A 295 1.88 24.50 0.03
C GLY A 295 0.93 23.58 -0.69
N ALA A 296 0.84 23.78 -2.00
CA ALA A 296 -0.10 23.03 -2.83
C ALA A 296 0.32 21.56 -2.95
N VAL A 297 1.63 21.27 -3.02
CA VAL A 297 2.15 19.89 -3.15
C VAL A 297 1.75 19.03 -1.94
N SER A 298 1.91 19.56 -0.71
CA SER A 298 1.53 18.83 0.50
C SER A 298 0.02 18.56 0.55
N ARG A 299 -0.81 19.53 0.13
CA ARG A 299 -2.27 19.33 0.04
C ARG A 299 -2.66 18.28 -1.00
N CYS A 300 -2.00 18.27 -2.15
CA CYS A 300 -2.19 17.26 -3.16
C CYS A 300 -1.75 15.88 -2.67
N LEU A 301 -0.67 15.77 -1.91
CA LEU A 301 -0.25 14.51 -1.27
C LEU A 301 -1.26 14.01 -0.24
N MET A 302 -1.86 14.91 0.56
CA MET A 302 -2.94 14.56 1.49
C MET A 302 -4.16 14.02 0.72
N LEU A 303 -4.52 14.65 -0.41
CA LEU A 303 -5.59 14.18 -1.27
C LEU A 303 -5.27 12.80 -1.88
N VAL A 304 -4.04 12.61 -2.36
CA VAL A 304 -3.56 11.29 -2.85
C VAL A 304 -3.75 10.21 -1.80
N MET A 305 -3.33 10.49 -0.57
CA MET A 305 -3.46 9.57 0.56
C MET A 305 -4.92 9.19 0.81
N VAL A 306 -5.82 10.17 0.91
CA VAL A 306 -7.25 9.93 1.15
C VAL A 306 -7.86 9.11 0.00
N LEU A 307 -7.59 9.49 -1.26
CA LEU A 307 -8.13 8.78 -2.42
C LEU A 307 -7.62 7.34 -2.49
N SER A 308 -6.35 7.09 -2.16
CA SER A 308 -5.81 5.73 -2.17
C SER A 308 -6.40 4.86 -1.06
N MET A 309 -6.66 5.43 0.12
CA MET A 309 -7.37 4.73 1.20
C MET A 309 -8.80 4.36 0.78
N LEU A 310 -9.56 5.33 0.25
CA LEU A 310 -10.94 5.09 -0.21
C LEU A 310 -11.00 4.02 -1.32
N LEU A 311 -10.06 4.05 -2.26
CA LEU A 311 -9.97 3.04 -3.33
C LEU A 311 -9.55 1.66 -2.80
N SER A 312 -8.74 1.60 -1.74
CA SER A 312 -8.33 0.33 -1.15
C SER A 312 -9.49 -0.43 -0.50
N TRP A 313 -10.55 0.28 -0.07
CA TRP A 313 -11.75 -0.33 0.51
C TRP A 313 -12.59 -1.13 -0.50
N GLY A 314 -12.40 -0.94 -1.78
CA GLY A 314 -12.97 -1.76 -2.84
C GLY A 314 -14.48 -1.98 -2.71
N HIS A 315 -14.92 -3.23 -2.44
CA HIS A 315 -16.34 -3.55 -2.26
C HIS A 315 -16.95 -2.93 -0.99
N ASN A 316 -16.14 -2.49 -0.02
CA ASN A 316 -16.63 -1.76 1.17
C ASN A 316 -16.96 -0.30 0.87
N PHE A 317 -16.56 0.22 -0.31
CA PHE A 317 -16.98 1.51 -0.83
C PHE A 317 -17.33 1.42 -2.32
N PRO A 318 -18.39 0.67 -2.67
CA PRO A 318 -18.70 0.27 -4.05
C PRO A 318 -19.00 1.44 -4.99
N ALA A 319 -19.60 2.51 -4.49
CA ALA A 319 -19.97 3.67 -5.32
C ALA A 319 -18.73 4.28 -5.99
N PHE A 320 -17.67 4.52 -5.24
CA PHE A 320 -16.44 5.10 -5.76
C PHE A 320 -15.60 4.09 -6.55
N THR A 321 -15.50 2.87 -6.04
CA THR A 321 -14.71 1.81 -6.71
C THR A 321 -15.30 1.44 -8.05
N ASN A 322 -16.61 1.25 -8.16
CA ASN A 322 -17.28 0.96 -9.41
C ASN A 322 -17.15 2.11 -10.41
N TRP A 323 -17.29 3.36 -9.93
CA TRP A 323 -17.08 4.52 -10.79
C TRP A 323 -15.65 4.54 -11.39
N MET A 324 -14.63 4.20 -10.58
CA MET A 324 -13.25 4.09 -11.07
C MET A 324 -13.07 2.95 -12.08
N ILE A 325 -13.66 1.78 -11.82
CA ILE A 325 -13.60 0.62 -12.73
C ILE A 325 -14.22 0.96 -14.08
N ASP A 326 -15.35 1.67 -14.07
CA ASP A 326 -16.13 1.94 -15.28
C ASP A 326 -15.57 3.12 -16.09
N ASN A 327 -14.97 4.12 -15.45
CA ASN A 327 -14.58 5.38 -16.11
C ASN A 327 -13.08 5.57 -16.28
N PHE A 328 -12.23 4.90 -15.49
CA PHE A 328 -10.77 5.11 -15.62
C PHE A 328 -10.14 4.09 -16.57
N PRO A 329 -9.38 4.58 -17.56
CA PRO A 329 -8.71 3.71 -18.53
C PRO A 329 -7.83 2.65 -17.83
N MET A 330 -7.96 1.40 -18.25
CA MET A 330 -7.16 0.26 -17.77
C MET A 330 -7.35 -0.12 -16.28
N TYR A 331 -8.16 0.59 -15.48
CA TYR A 331 -8.37 0.24 -14.08
C TYR A 331 -8.98 -1.17 -13.94
N ASN A 332 -9.87 -1.55 -14.87
CA ASN A 332 -10.50 -2.88 -14.94
C ASN A 332 -9.57 -4.01 -15.41
N LYS A 333 -8.29 -3.74 -15.67
CA LYS A 333 -7.27 -4.77 -16.00
C LYS A 333 -6.46 -5.24 -14.78
N PHE A 334 -6.62 -4.58 -13.64
CA PHE A 334 -5.90 -4.88 -12.42
C PHE A 334 -6.83 -5.46 -11.37
N ARG A 335 -6.33 -6.38 -10.57
CA ARG A 335 -7.04 -6.98 -9.44
C ARG A 335 -6.45 -6.56 -8.11
N ALA A 336 -7.11 -6.96 -7.00
CA ALA A 336 -6.64 -6.70 -5.64
C ALA A 336 -6.48 -5.19 -5.38
N VAL A 337 -7.62 -4.49 -5.38
CA VAL A 337 -7.69 -3.04 -5.16
C VAL A 337 -7.05 -2.59 -3.86
N SER A 338 -7.01 -3.45 -2.82
CA SER A 338 -6.29 -3.18 -1.57
C SER A 338 -4.82 -2.77 -1.79
N SER A 339 -4.20 -3.25 -2.87
CA SER A 339 -2.80 -2.91 -3.18
C SER A 339 -2.54 -1.42 -3.46
N ILE A 340 -3.58 -0.62 -3.75
CA ILE A 340 -3.42 0.83 -3.95
C ILE A 340 -3.10 1.55 -2.64
N LEU A 341 -3.33 0.92 -1.47
CA LEU A 341 -2.99 1.45 -0.17
C LEU A 341 -1.51 1.81 -0.05
N VAL A 342 -0.63 1.17 -0.83
CA VAL A 342 0.81 1.50 -0.88
C VAL A 342 1.08 2.96 -1.24
N VAL A 343 0.16 3.62 -1.93
CA VAL A 343 0.25 5.05 -2.26
C VAL A 343 0.02 5.90 -0.99
N ALA A 344 -0.89 5.48 -0.10
CA ALA A 344 -1.04 6.11 1.22
C ALA A 344 0.20 5.86 2.09
N GLU A 345 0.75 4.64 2.06
CA GLU A 345 1.97 4.30 2.79
C GLU A 345 3.19 5.07 2.29
N PHE A 346 3.21 5.50 1.05
CA PHE A 346 4.21 6.43 0.52
C PHE A 346 3.95 7.88 0.99
N ALA A 347 2.70 8.34 0.91
CA ALA A 347 2.35 9.73 1.19
C ALA A 347 2.47 10.07 2.69
N ILE A 348 2.14 9.14 3.59
CA ILE A 348 2.21 9.33 5.04
C ILE A 348 3.66 9.58 5.50
N PRO A 349 4.67 8.73 5.23
CA PRO A 349 6.06 8.99 5.57
C PRO A 349 6.63 10.23 4.90
N LEU A 350 6.24 10.50 3.64
CA LEU A 350 6.71 11.69 2.93
C LEU A 350 6.22 12.97 3.62
N LEU A 351 4.93 13.06 3.95
CA LEU A 351 4.35 14.20 4.65
C LEU A 351 4.91 14.35 6.07
N ALA A 352 5.09 13.23 6.79
CA ALA A 352 5.71 13.20 8.11
C ALA A 352 7.14 13.76 8.06
N ALA A 353 7.96 13.27 7.14
CA ALA A 353 9.35 13.70 6.98
C ALA A 353 9.47 15.16 6.49
N LEU A 354 8.58 15.61 5.60
CA LEU A 354 8.53 17.03 5.18
C LEU A 354 8.16 17.93 6.36
N THR A 355 7.24 17.50 7.22
CA THR A 355 6.86 18.23 8.43
C THR A 355 8.02 18.31 9.42
N LEU A 356 8.69 17.17 9.65
CA LEU A 356 9.90 17.14 10.48
C LEU A 356 11.00 18.05 9.91
N SER A 357 11.19 18.04 8.58
CA SER A 357 12.14 18.93 7.90
C SER A 357 11.84 20.39 8.17
N ARG A 358 10.56 20.75 8.17
CA ARG A 358 10.11 22.10 8.48
C ARG A 358 10.36 22.48 9.94
N MET A 359 10.02 21.59 10.89
CA MET A 359 10.27 21.80 12.32
C MET A 359 11.75 22.02 12.62
N VAL A 360 12.64 21.25 11.96
CA VAL A 360 14.09 21.40 12.08
C VAL A 360 14.60 22.72 11.45
N SER A 361 13.90 23.20 10.42
CA SER A 361 14.27 24.46 9.75
C SER A 361 13.69 25.70 10.42
N GLU A 362 12.56 25.55 11.12
CA GLU A 362 11.86 26.59 11.87
C GLU A 362 11.76 26.19 13.36
N PRO A 363 12.84 26.24 14.18
CA PRO A 363 12.84 25.70 15.55
C PRO A 363 11.77 26.32 16.46
N ASP A 364 11.43 27.58 16.22
CA ASP A 364 10.39 28.30 16.99
C ASP A 364 8.95 27.87 16.62
N LEU A 365 8.77 27.04 15.58
CA LEU A 365 7.45 26.67 15.11
C LEU A 365 6.60 26.00 16.21
N LEU A 366 7.20 25.08 16.96
CA LEU A 366 6.57 24.39 18.08
C LEU A 366 6.22 25.34 19.22
N ARG A 367 7.10 26.30 19.53
CA ARG A 367 6.87 27.29 20.58
C ARG A 367 5.75 28.27 20.22
N LYS A 368 5.74 28.73 18.96
CA LYS A 368 4.74 29.71 18.47
C LYS A 368 3.36 29.08 18.25
N LYS A 369 3.31 27.79 17.96
CA LYS A 369 2.07 27.05 17.65
C LYS A 369 2.08 25.66 18.28
N PRO A 370 2.00 25.51 19.61
CA PRO A 370 2.09 24.21 20.28
C PRO A 370 0.83 23.34 20.12
N ILE A 371 -0.35 23.95 19.96
CA ILE A 371 -1.65 23.28 19.92
C ILE A 371 -1.70 22.12 18.90
N PRO A 372 -1.22 22.26 17.65
CA PRO A 372 -1.19 21.14 16.70
C PRO A 372 -0.42 19.92 17.21
N LEU A 373 0.66 20.11 17.97
CA LEU A 373 1.42 18.99 18.55
C LEU A 373 0.57 18.23 19.57
N TYR A 374 -0.11 18.96 20.47
CA TYR A 374 -1.00 18.32 21.47
C TYR A 374 -2.18 17.60 20.81
N ILE A 375 -2.77 18.20 19.76
CA ILE A 375 -3.85 17.54 18.99
C ILE A 375 -3.32 16.26 18.34
N SER A 376 -2.19 16.33 17.65
CA SER A 376 -1.62 15.17 16.93
C SER A 376 -1.25 14.05 17.89
N PHE A 377 -0.64 14.38 19.02
CA PHE A 377 -0.34 13.42 20.08
C PHE A 377 -1.62 12.86 20.72
N GLY A 378 -2.57 13.72 21.08
CA GLY A 378 -3.84 13.32 21.71
C GLY A 378 -4.66 12.40 20.81
N VAL A 379 -4.75 12.69 19.51
CA VAL A 379 -5.45 11.82 18.54
C VAL A 379 -4.75 10.48 18.41
N THR A 380 -3.42 10.46 18.21
CA THR A 380 -2.69 9.19 18.02
C THR A 380 -2.66 8.35 19.30
N ALA A 381 -2.23 8.93 20.41
CA ALA A 381 -2.15 8.23 21.68
C ALA A 381 -3.55 7.87 22.21
N GLY A 382 -4.53 8.78 22.02
CA GLY A 382 -5.92 8.56 22.43
C GLY A 382 -6.55 7.39 21.67
N LEU A 383 -6.36 7.30 20.36
CA LEU A 383 -6.83 6.14 19.57
C LEU A 383 -6.13 4.85 20.00
N CYS A 384 -4.80 4.88 20.20
CA CYS A 384 -4.07 3.71 20.68
C CYS A 384 -4.59 3.21 22.04
N LEU A 385 -4.82 4.12 22.99
CA LEU A 385 -5.37 3.80 24.30
C LEU A 385 -6.83 3.29 24.19
N LEU A 386 -7.65 3.95 23.39
CA LEU A 386 -9.04 3.55 23.18
C LEU A 386 -9.13 2.13 22.62
N PHE A 387 -8.32 1.81 21.63
CA PHE A 387 -8.27 0.47 21.02
C PHE A 387 -7.69 -0.58 21.97
N ALA A 388 -6.77 -0.19 22.86
CA ALA A 388 -6.22 -1.09 23.86
C ALA A 388 -7.22 -1.41 25.00
N ILE A 389 -8.07 -0.42 25.38
CA ILE A 389 -9.02 -0.58 26.50
C ILE A 389 -10.34 -1.24 26.03
N THR A 390 -10.80 -0.93 24.79
CA THR A 390 -12.10 -1.37 24.27
C THR A 390 -11.98 -1.99 22.89
N PRO A 391 -11.12 -3.02 22.67
CA PRO A 391 -10.91 -3.57 21.33
C PRO A 391 -12.19 -4.17 20.74
N GLY A 392 -12.99 -4.89 21.51
CA GLY A 392 -14.23 -5.53 21.08
C GLY A 392 -15.28 -4.56 20.56
N THR A 393 -15.34 -3.33 21.09
CA THR A 393 -16.29 -2.32 20.63
C THR A 393 -16.00 -1.84 19.20
N PHE A 394 -14.73 -1.78 18.81
CA PHE A 394 -14.29 -1.22 17.52
C PHE A 394 -13.99 -2.29 16.46
N PHE A 395 -13.54 -3.46 16.88
CA PHE A 395 -13.02 -4.48 15.97
C PHE A 395 -13.79 -5.80 16.01
N GLY A 396 -14.82 -5.90 16.88
CA GLY A 396 -15.68 -7.09 17.02
C GLY A 396 -15.03 -8.16 17.90
N ASP A 397 -15.54 -9.34 17.80
CA ASP A 397 -15.22 -10.52 18.63
C ASP A 397 -14.02 -11.35 18.13
N CYS A 398 -13.19 -10.79 17.26
CA CYS A 398 -12.01 -11.44 16.71
C CYS A 398 -12.27 -12.73 15.92
N LEU A 399 -13.50 -12.94 15.43
CA LEU A 399 -13.91 -14.10 14.67
C LEU A 399 -14.11 -13.77 13.18
N THR A 400 -13.79 -14.72 12.32
CA THR A 400 -14.07 -14.65 10.88
C THR A 400 -15.56 -14.97 10.61
N GLY A 401 -16.06 -14.56 9.44
CA GLY A 401 -17.42 -14.88 9.04
C GLY A 401 -17.71 -16.40 8.95
N ASN A 402 -16.68 -17.23 8.68
CA ASN A 402 -16.82 -18.69 8.69
C ASN A 402 -16.89 -19.23 10.13
N GLU A 403 -16.10 -18.68 11.04
CA GLU A 403 -16.13 -19.07 12.45
C GLU A 403 -17.47 -18.69 13.09
N HIS A 404 -18.05 -17.54 12.73
CA HIS A 404 -19.42 -17.18 13.12
C HIS A 404 -20.47 -18.18 12.63
N LYS A 405 -20.36 -18.66 11.40
CA LYS A 405 -21.30 -19.68 10.88
C LYS A 405 -21.19 -20.97 11.69
N ILE A 406 -19.97 -21.43 11.93
CA ILE A 406 -19.71 -22.63 12.74
C ILE A 406 -20.23 -22.45 14.15
N LEU A 407 -19.99 -21.32 14.81
CA LEU A 407 -20.53 -21.03 16.12
C LEU A 407 -22.05 -21.00 16.15
N ASN A 408 -22.70 -20.45 15.12
CA ASN A 408 -24.16 -20.46 15.02
C ASN A 408 -24.73 -21.87 14.79
N GLU A 409 -24.08 -22.70 14.03
CA GLU A 409 -24.43 -24.13 13.87
C GLU A 409 -24.26 -24.87 15.20
N LEU A 410 -23.16 -24.66 15.91
CA LEU A 410 -22.91 -25.24 17.23
C LEU A 410 -23.95 -24.76 18.27
N ARG A 411 -24.35 -23.48 18.25
CA ARG A 411 -25.41 -22.96 19.12
C ARG A 411 -26.74 -23.66 18.93
N GLY A 412 -27.04 -24.13 17.73
CA GLY A 412 -28.24 -24.91 17.45
C GLY A 412 -28.20 -26.35 18.02
N ILE A 413 -27.02 -26.85 18.35
CA ILE A 413 -26.80 -28.26 18.79
C ILE A 413 -26.46 -28.32 20.29
N LEU A 414 -25.79 -27.29 20.83
CA LEU A 414 -25.31 -27.25 22.22
C LEU A 414 -26.34 -26.58 23.14
N GLN A 415 -26.37 -27.03 24.40
CA GLN A 415 -27.17 -26.40 25.43
C GLN A 415 -26.68 -24.95 25.70
N PRO A 416 -27.60 -24.00 26.00
CA PRO A 416 -27.28 -22.57 26.13
C PRO A 416 -26.17 -22.23 27.15
N GLU A 417 -25.98 -23.07 28.16
CA GLU A 417 -24.99 -22.88 29.23
C GLU A 417 -23.54 -23.08 28.73
N MET A 418 -23.32 -24.05 27.81
CA MET A 418 -22.00 -24.27 27.21
C MET A 418 -21.62 -23.18 26.21
N VAL A 419 -22.60 -22.58 25.52
CA VAL A 419 -22.34 -21.51 24.53
C VAL A 419 -21.93 -20.21 25.19
N ASN A 420 -22.47 -19.91 26.37
CA ASN A 420 -22.16 -18.66 27.09
C ASN A 420 -20.75 -18.66 27.69
N SER A 421 -20.16 -19.82 28.00
CA SER A 421 -18.77 -19.90 28.44
C SER A 421 -17.76 -19.56 27.33
N PHE A 422 -18.13 -19.80 26.07
CA PHE A 422 -17.25 -19.47 24.90
C PHE A 422 -17.39 -18.03 24.41
N ALA A 423 -18.40 -17.29 24.84
CA ALA A 423 -18.64 -15.92 24.40
C ALA A 423 -18.14 -14.85 25.39
N THR A 424 -17.67 -15.27 26.58
CA THR A 424 -17.22 -14.38 27.65
C THR A 424 -15.72 -14.37 27.86
N ASP A 425 -14.96 -15.29 27.28
CA ASP A 425 -13.51 -15.38 27.31
C ASP A 425 -12.91 -15.05 25.93
#